data_3a2ff39bda6b52ee2016376e5c499d4a
#
_entry.id   3a2ff39bda6b52ee2016376e5c499d4a
#
_cell.length_a   1.000
_cell.length_b   1.000
_cell.length_c   1.000
_cell.angle_alpha   90.00
_cell.angle_beta   90.00
_cell.angle_gamma   90.00
#
_symmetry.space_group_name_H-M   'P 1'
#
loop_
_entity.id
_entity.type
_entity.pdbx_description
1 polymer ?
#
loop_
_entity_poly.entity_id
_entity_poly.type
_entity_poly.pdbx_seq_one_letter_code
_entity_poly.pdbx_strand_id
1 'polypeptide(L)'
;ALVWLEKFDFDGFRHDACKHIPLNYWRELGTKMKQRYPNRHIWMIGETYGDPALIGSYVKSGMLNSQFDFNIYHTAIDVFGKPEQSMKRINHTIMESLASYGSHHTMGNISGNHDKCRFISLAGGAVRWDENDKAAGWTREIGVTADGDKAKEAHAYRMAMLLEVINFTIPGVPCVYQGDEYGVPGANDPDNRDM
;
A
#
# COMPACT_ATOMS: atom_id res chain seq x y z
N ALA A 1 14.49 9.70 -14.33
CA ALA A 1 13.42 8.93 -14.95
C ALA A 1 13.63 8.80 -16.47
N LEU A 2 13.72 9.91 -17.26
CA LEU A 2 13.84 9.85 -18.72
C LEU A 2 15.01 8.98 -19.22
N VAL A 3 16.19 9.14 -18.62
CA VAL A 3 17.39 8.32 -18.95
C VAL A 3 17.14 6.82 -18.78
N TRP A 4 16.37 6.44 -17.75
CA TRP A 4 16.03 5.04 -17.51
C TRP A 4 15.08 4.48 -18.57
N LEU A 5 14.08 5.26 -18.98
CA LEU A 5 13.20 4.88 -20.10
C LEU A 5 13.95 4.73 -21.40
N GLU A 6 14.90 5.61 -21.69
CA GLU A 6 15.71 5.55 -22.91
C GLU A 6 16.63 4.32 -22.95
N LYS A 7 17.21 3.93 -21.80
CA LYS A 7 18.19 2.85 -21.75
C LYS A 7 17.57 1.47 -21.56
N PHE A 8 16.45 1.34 -20.83
CA PHE A 8 15.96 0.06 -20.35
C PHE A 8 14.50 -0.23 -20.71
N ASP A 9 13.84 0.64 -21.46
CA ASP A 9 12.47 0.46 -21.96
C ASP A 9 11.43 0.11 -20.89
N PHE A 10 11.49 0.76 -19.74
CA PHE A 10 10.53 0.58 -18.64
C PHE A 10 9.13 1.07 -19.02
N ASP A 11 8.10 0.41 -18.50
CA ASP A 11 6.71 0.82 -18.68
C ASP A 11 6.28 1.92 -17.70
N GLY A 12 7.05 2.14 -16.63
CA GLY A 12 6.75 3.17 -15.64
C GLY A 12 7.64 3.19 -14.43
N PHE A 13 7.22 3.91 -13.41
CA PHE A 13 7.96 4.09 -12.16
C PHE A 13 7.06 4.10 -10.93
N ARG A 14 7.54 3.54 -9.85
CA ARG A 14 7.11 3.88 -8.50
C ARG A 14 8.00 5.01 -7.98
N HIS A 15 7.38 6.09 -7.54
CA HIS A 15 8.05 7.25 -6.99
C HIS A 15 7.92 7.24 -5.46
N ASP A 16 9.06 7.19 -4.80
CA ASP A 16 9.19 7.21 -3.35
C ASP A 16 8.86 8.59 -2.77
N ALA A 17 8.22 8.60 -1.60
CA ALA A 17 8.06 9.78 -0.75
C ALA A 17 7.62 11.06 -1.49
N CYS A 18 6.63 10.96 -2.38
CA CYS A 18 6.24 12.04 -3.30
C CYS A 18 5.89 13.35 -2.61
N LYS A 19 5.36 13.30 -1.39
CA LYS A 19 4.97 14.51 -0.62
C LYS A 19 6.14 15.42 -0.24
N HIS A 20 7.37 14.89 -0.29
CA HIS A 20 8.59 15.66 0.00
C HIS A 20 9.16 16.36 -1.23
N ILE A 21 8.56 16.12 -2.40
CA ILE A 21 8.95 16.73 -3.67
C ILE A 21 7.89 17.76 -4.07
N PRO A 22 8.27 18.98 -4.45
CA PRO A 22 7.30 20.01 -4.85
C PRO A 22 6.38 19.56 -5.99
N LEU A 23 5.09 19.92 -5.92
CA LEU A 23 4.08 19.56 -6.92
C LEU A 23 4.47 19.95 -8.36
N ASN A 24 5.17 21.08 -8.52
CA ASN A 24 5.62 21.52 -9.84
C ASN A 24 6.61 20.56 -10.50
N TYR A 25 7.43 19.85 -9.72
CA TYR A 25 8.32 18.81 -10.26
C TYR A 25 7.52 17.69 -10.96
N TRP A 26 6.44 17.24 -10.34
CA TRP A 26 5.61 16.17 -10.90
C TRP A 26 4.90 16.61 -12.18
N ARG A 27 4.42 17.88 -12.24
CA ARG A 27 3.83 18.46 -13.45
C ARG A 27 4.84 18.54 -14.58
N GLU A 28 6.04 19.01 -14.28
CA GLU A 28 7.12 19.10 -15.26
C GLU A 28 7.56 17.72 -15.75
N LEU A 29 7.72 16.75 -14.84
CA LEU A 29 8.04 15.37 -15.18
C LEU A 29 6.96 14.77 -16.10
N GLY A 30 5.69 14.87 -15.72
CA GLY A 30 4.57 14.38 -16.53
C GLY A 30 4.52 15.03 -17.92
N THR A 31 4.77 16.34 -18.01
CA THR A 31 4.85 17.06 -19.29
C THR A 31 6.00 16.55 -20.16
N LYS A 32 7.20 16.42 -19.59
CA LYS A 32 8.38 15.89 -20.31
C LYS A 32 8.18 14.44 -20.77
N MET A 33 7.50 13.60 -19.95
CA MET A 33 7.17 12.23 -20.34
C MET A 33 6.26 12.22 -21.57
N LYS A 34 5.17 13.00 -21.56
CA LYS A 34 4.23 13.11 -22.69
C LYS A 34 4.89 13.66 -23.96
N GLN A 35 5.76 14.66 -23.82
CA GLN A 35 6.48 15.23 -24.97
C GLN A 35 7.47 14.24 -25.58
N ARG A 36 8.19 13.49 -24.75
CA ARG A 36 9.22 12.56 -25.22
C ARG A 36 8.64 11.24 -25.73
N TYR A 37 7.52 10.79 -25.15
CA TYR A 37 6.86 9.52 -25.46
C TYR A 37 5.36 9.71 -25.72
N PRO A 38 4.97 10.47 -26.79
CA PRO A 38 3.58 10.85 -27.02
C PRO A 38 2.64 9.66 -27.25
N ASN A 39 3.19 8.55 -27.76
CA ASN A 39 2.44 7.33 -28.11
C ASN A 39 2.63 6.19 -27.10
N ARG A 40 3.32 6.46 -25.95
CA ARG A 40 3.49 5.49 -24.87
C ARG A 40 2.74 5.94 -23.65
N HIS A 41 2.06 5.00 -23.02
CA HIS A 41 1.54 5.19 -21.68
C HIS A 41 2.64 4.83 -20.67
N ILE A 42 3.26 5.84 -20.06
CA ILE A 42 4.25 5.64 -19.00
C ILE A 42 3.51 5.71 -17.66
N TRP A 43 3.42 4.58 -16.97
CA TRP A 43 2.74 4.52 -15.70
C TRP A 43 3.58 5.11 -14.58
N MET A 44 3.04 6.07 -13.87
CA MET A 44 3.71 6.71 -12.73
C MET A 44 2.82 6.59 -11.50
N ILE A 45 3.21 5.71 -10.58
CA ILE A 45 2.57 5.56 -9.27
C ILE A 45 3.42 6.19 -8.19
N GLY A 46 2.82 7.00 -7.34
CA GLY A 46 3.51 7.68 -6.26
C GLY A 46 3.20 7.09 -4.89
N GLU A 47 4.12 7.28 -3.97
CA GLU A 47 3.90 7.03 -2.57
C GLU A 47 3.72 8.35 -1.83
N THR A 48 2.50 8.57 -1.33
CA THR A 48 2.15 9.72 -0.51
C THR A 48 1.38 9.24 0.71
N TYR A 49 2.03 9.29 1.86
CA TYR A 49 1.38 8.95 3.13
C TYR A 49 0.64 10.18 3.67
N GLY A 50 -0.68 10.13 3.74
CA GLY A 50 -1.52 11.23 4.20
C GLY A 50 -3.01 10.98 4.02
N ASP A 51 -3.80 12.01 4.21
CA ASP A 51 -5.24 11.97 4.00
C ASP A 51 -5.62 11.89 2.50
N PRO A 52 -6.88 11.56 2.17
CA PRO A 52 -7.32 11.46 0.78
C PRO A 52 -7.15 12.75 -0.03
N ALA A 53 -7.28 13.92 0.60
CA ALA A 53 -7.12 15.20 -0.08
C ALA A 53 -5.67 15.44 -0.51
N LEU A 54 -4.72 15.15 0.38
CA LEU A 54 -3.28 15.23 0.08
C LEU A 54 -2.91 14.24 -1.04
N ILE A 55 -3.28 12.96 -0.90
CA ILE A 55 -3.00 11.93 -1.92
C ILE A 55 -3.61 12.34 -3.26
N GLY A 56 -4.87 12.78 -3.27
CA GLY A 56 -5.57 13.24 -4.47
C GLY A 56 -4.90 14.44 -5.16
N SER A 57 -4.19 15.28 -4.41
CA SER A 57 -3.48 16.43 -4.97
C SER A 57 -2.37 16.03 -5.95
N TYR A 58 -1.79 14.84 -5.82
CA TYR A 58 -0.70 14.33 -6.67
C TYR A 58 -1.19 13.60 -7.92
N VAL A 59 -2.46 13.24 -8.03
CA VAL A 59 -3.04 12.64 -9.25
C VAL A 59 -3.87 13.64 -10.06
N LYS A 60 -4.32 14.72 -9.44
CA LYS A 60 -5.04 15.80 -10.14
C LYS A 60 -4.09 16.62 -11.02
N SER A 61 -4.61 17.19 -12.10
CA SER A 61 -3.89 18.16 -12.96
C SER A 61 -2.67 17.59 -13.70
N GLY A 62 -2.72 16.32 -14.09
CA GLY A 62 -1.74 15.73 -15.03
C GLY A 62 -0.35 15.53 -14.44
N MET A 63 -0.25 15.26 -13.14
CA MET A 63 1.00 14.93 -12.46
C MET A 63 1.30 13.45 -12.56
N LEU A 64 0.98 12.68 -11.52
CA LEU A 64 1.12 11.24 -11.50
C LEU A 64 -0.17 10.56 -11.99
N ASN A 65 -0.06 9.35 -12.50
CA ASN A 65 -1.23 8.59 -12.95
C ASN A 65 -1.98 7.97 -11.76
N SER A 66 -1.24 7.62 -10.71
CA SER A 66 -1.72 6.83 -9.58
C SER A 66 -0.98 7.19 -8.30
N GLN A 67 -1.58 6.84 -7.18
CA GLN A 67 -0.98 6.83 -5.85
C GLN A 67 -1.40 5.55 -5.13
N PHE A 68 -0.62 5.11 -4.14
CA PHE A 68 -1.09 4.08 -3.21
C PHE A 68 -2.16 4.65 -2.28
N ASP A 69 -3.26 3.91 -2.12
CA ASP A 69 -4.33 4.29 -1.19
C ASP A 69 -4.08 3.72 0.21
N PHE A 70 -3.27 4.42 0.98
CA PHE A 70 -2.99 4.05 2.37
C PHE A 70 -4.21 4.15 3.29
N ASN A 71 -5.22 4.96 2.94
CA ASN A 71 -6.42 5.12 3.78
C ASN A 71 -7.27 3.85 3.75
N ILE A 72 -7.47 3.27 2.57
CA ILE A 72 -8.15 1.97 2.44
C ILE A 72 -7.34 0.87 3.13
N TYR A 73 -6.02 0.82 2.91
CA TYR A 73 -5.14 -0.15 3.57
C TYR A 73 -5.28 -0.10 5.10
N HIS A 74 -5.11 1.07 5.72
CA HIS A 74 -5.20 1.20 7.18
C HIS A 74 -6.58 0.85 7.72
N THR A 75 -7.64 1.26 7.02
CA THR A 75 -8.99 0.88 7.41
C THR A 75 -9.21 -0.62 7.30
N ALA A 76 -8.70 -1.26 6.25
CA ALA A 76 -8.87 -2.70 6.04
C ALA A 76 -8.12 -3.51 7.09
N ILE A 77 -6.84 -3.20 7.39
CA ILE A 77 -6.10 -3.91 8.43
C ILE A 77 -6.73 -3.71 9.82
N ASP A 78 -7.26 -2.52 10.12
CA ASP A 78 -7.98 -2.28 11.37
C ASP A 78 -9.25 -3.14 11.47
N VAL A 79 -10.03 -3.19 10.38
CA VAL A 79 -11.32 -3.91 10.37
C VAL A 79 -11.12 -5.42 10.46
N PHE A 80 -10.12 -5.95 9.79
CA PHE A 80 -9.87 -7.40 9.81
C PHE A 80 -9.00 -7.86 10.99
N GLY A 81 -8.15 -7.00 11.52
CA GLY A 81 -7.20 -7.40 12.56
C GLY A 81 -7.62 -7.05 13.99
N LYS A 82 -8.51 -6.08 14.19
CA LYS A 82 -8.98 -5.67 15.51
C LYS A 82 -10.38 -6.18 15.79
N PRO A 83 -10.69 -6.56 17.06
CA PRO A 83 -12.04 -6.99 17.41
C PRO A 83 -13.07 -5.86 17.25
N GLU A 84 -14.33 -6.25 17.08
CA GLU A 84 -15.50 -5.35 17.10
C GLU A 84 -15.50 -4.23 16.05
N GLN A 85 -14.77 -4.41 14.95
CA GLN A 85 -14.76 -3.46 13.85
C GLN A 85 -15.87 -3.76 12.83
N SER A 86 -16.32 -2.73 12.14
CA SER A 86 -17.43 -2.86 11.18
C SER A 86 -16.94 -2.69 9.73
N MET A 87 -17.38 -3.60 8.86
CA MET A 87 -17.19 -3.50 7.39
C MET A 87 -17.72 -2.18 6.80
N LYS A 88 -18.66 -1.51 7.49
CA LYS A 88 -19.14 -0.17 7.07
C LYS A 88 -18.02 0.86 7.01
N ARG A 89 -16.96 0.69 7.82
CA ARG A 89 -15.79 1.58 7.79
C ARG A 89 -15.06 1.48 6.46
N ILE A 90 -14.84 0.27 5.94
CA ILE A 90 -14.19 0.06 4.63
C ILE A 90 -15.01 0.73 3.53
N ASN A 91 -16.32 0.51 3.50
CA ASN A 91 -17.20 1.15 2.52
C ASN A 91 -17.13 2.69 2.61
N HIS A 92 -17.16 3.26 3.81
CA HIS A 92 -17.02 4.69 4.01
C HIS A 92 -15.70 5.22 3.45
N THR A 93 -14.58 4.59 3.80
CA THR A 93 -13.25 4.99 3.32
C THR A 93 -13.13 4.86 1.78
N ILE A 94 -13.68 3.82 1.17
CA ILE A 94 -13.72 3.69 -0.29
C ILE A 94 -14.47 4.87 -0.92
N MET A 95 -15.62 5.24 -0.37
CA MET A 95 -16.40 6.38 -0.88
C MET A 95 -15.67 7.72 -0.72
N GLU A 96 -14.98 7.94 0.39
CA GLU A 96 -14.14 9.13 0.60
C GLU A 96 -12.96 9.17 -0.38
N SER A 97 -12.29 8.05 -0.60
CA SER A 97 -11.21 7.90 -1.58
C SER A 97 -11.70 8.23 -2.99
N LEU A 98 -12.81 7.63 -3.42
CA LEU A 98 -13.39 7.91 -4.74
C LEU A 98 -13.82 9.38 -4.90
N ALA A 99 -14.37 9.98 -3.86
CA ALA A 99 -14.72 11.41 -3.87
C ALA A 99 -13.47 12.32 -4.00
N SER A 100 -12.36 11.92 -3.39
CA SER A 100 -11.12 12.69 -3.40
C SER A 100 -10.30 12.51 -4.68
N TYR A 101 -10.17 11.28 -5.17
CA TYR A 101 -9.32 10.95 -6.33
C TYR A 101 -10.08 11.03 -7.66
N GLY A 102 -11.39 10.83 -7.63
CA GLY A 102 -12.20 10.62 -8.83
C GLY A 102 -12.13 9.17 -9.32
N SER A 103 -13.22 8.71 -9.92
CA SER A 103 -13.38 7.32 -10.39
C SER A 103 -12.53 6.97 -11.63
N HIS A 104 -11.90 7.96 -12.25
CA HIS A 104 -11.06 7.78 -13.45
C HIS A 104 -9.58 7.53 -13.12
N HIS A 105 -9.15 7.69 -11.88
CA HIS A 105 -7.80 7.36 -11.45
C HIS A 105 -7.75 5.91 -10.93
N THR A 106 -6.86 5.12 -11.52
CA THR A 106 -6.61 3.75 -11.07
C THR A 106 -5.56 3.78 -9.98
N MET A 107 -6.01 3.80 -8.73
CA MET A 107 -5.13 3.86 -7.57
C MET A 107 -4.50 2.50 -7.26
N GLY A 108 -3.36 2.48 -6.57
CA GLY A 108 -2.73 1.25 -6.09
C GLY A 108 -3.32 0.82 -4.76
N ASN A 109 -3.92 -0.37 -4.74
CA ASN A 109 -4.36 -1.01 -3.51
C ASN A 109 -3.23 -1.89 -2.97
N ILE A 110 -2.92 -1.82 -1.68
CA ILE A 110 -1.81 -2.59 -1.09
C ILE A 110 -2.29 -3.54 0.01
N SER A 111 -1.66 -4.72 0.10
CA SER A 111 -1.82 -5.64 1.23
C SER A 111 -0.86 -5.31 2.37
N GLY A 112 0.32 -4.82 2.02
CA GLY A 112 1.39 -4.44 2.92
C GLY A 112 2.51 -3.71 2.19
N ASN A 113 3.54 -3.33 2.90
CA ASN A 113 4.78 -2.80 2.33
C ASN A 113 5.97 -2.98 3.29
N HIS A 114 7.15 -2.62 2.83
CA HIS A 114 8.40 -2.74 3.58
C HIS A 114 8.55 -1.76 4.77
N ASP A 115 7.60 -0.85 4.98
CA ASP A 115 7.60 0.13 6.08
C ASP A 115 6.56 -0.19 7.16
N LYS A 116 5.88 -1.34 7.07
CA LYS A 116 4.83 -1.77 7.99
C LYS A 116 5.03 -3.22 8.42
N CYS A 117 4.58 -3.55 9.64
CA CYS A 117 4.51 -4.93 10.08
C CYS A 117 3.69 -5.78 9.11
N ARG A 118 4.06 -7.04 9.00
CA ARG A 118 3.24 -8.02 8.28
C ARG A 118 1.87 -8.13 8.93
N PHE A 119 0.82 -7.95 8.14
CA PHE A 119 -0.55 -7.96 8.67
C PHE A 119 -0.90 -9.26 9.40
N ILE A 120 -0.39 -10.39 8.91
CA ILE A 120 -0.65 -11.69 9.54
C ILE A 120 -0.13 -11.76 10.98
N SER A 121 1.03 -11.13 11.29
CA SER A 121 1.59 -11.06 12.64
C SER A 121 0.83 -10.11 13.57
N LEU A 122 0.23 -9.05 13.01
CA LEU A 122 -0.70 -8.18 13.74
C LEU A 122 -2.02 -8.90 14.05
N ALA A 123 -2.61 -9.56 13.05
CA ALA A 123 -3.87 -10.28 13.19
C ALA A 123 -3.77 -11.50 14.11
N GLY A 124 -2.61 -12.15 14.13
CA GLY A 124 -2.33 -13.30 15.03
C GLY A 124 -1.86 -12.91 16.42
N GLY A 125 -1.49 -11.63 16.62
CA GLY A 125 -1.05 -11.11 17.93
C GLY A 125 0.42 -11.38 18.26
N ALA A 126 1.24 -11.77 17.29
CA ALA A 126 2.70 -11.83 17.49
C ALA A 126 3.30 -10.43 17.58
N VAL A 127 2.71 -9.45 16.89
CA VAL A 127 3.04 -8.04 16.99
C VAL A 127 1.85 -7.30 17.59
N ARG A 128 2.12 -6.39 18.50
CA ARG A 128 1.09 -5.53 19.11
C ARG A 128 0.76 -4.37 18.16
N TRP A 129 -0.47 -3.92 18.16
CA TRP A 129 -0.93 -2.82 17.31
C TRP A 129 -0.22 -1.48 17.55
N ASP A 130 0.22 -1.22 18.80
CA ASP A 130 1.01 -0.04 19.15
C ASP A 130 2.50 -0.14 18.72
N GLU A 131 2.90 -1.27 18.18
CA GLU A 131 4.25 -1.53 17.65
C GLU A 131 4.31 -1.50 16.11
N ASN A 132 3.16 -1.39 15.44
CA ASN A 132 3.08 -1.45 13.98
C ASN A 132 3.98 -0.44 13.25
N ASP A 133 4.20 0.74 13.83
CA ASP A 133 5.04 1.79 13.27
C ASP A 133 6.43 1.90 13.93
N LYS A 134 6.79 0.94 14.77
CA LYS A 134 8.09 0.93 15.47
C LYS A 134 9.06 0.00 14.77
N ALA A 135 10.26 0.49 14.47
CA ALA A 135 11.31 -0.33 13.89
C ALA A 135 11.62 -1.56 14.76
N ALA A 136 11.77 -2.71 14.11
CA ALA A 136 12.23 -3.95 14.73
C ALA A 136 13.74 -4.13 14.55
N GLY A 137 14.35 -5.03 15.32
CA GLY A 137 15.75 -5.42 15.11
C GLY A 137 15.84 -6.63 14.16
N TRP A 138 16.92 -6.73 13.40
CA TRP A 138 17.21 -7.85 12.50
C TRP A 138 17.29 -9.23 13.17
N THR A 139 17.49 -9.26 14.47
CA THR A 139 17.61 -10.52 15.23
C THR A 139 16.28 -11.00 15.78
N ARG A 140 15.19 -10.34 15.47
CA ARG A 140 13.86 -10.66 16.00
C ARG A 140 13.14 -11.58 15.03
N GLU A 141 13.02 -12.85 15.39
CA GLU A 141 12.16 -13.78 14.69
C GLU A 141 10.71 -13.60 15.18
N ILE A 142 9.84 -13.16 14.29
CA ILE A 142 8.42 -12.95 14.56
C ILE A 142 7.60 -14.00 13.81
N GLY A 143 6.78 -14.74 14.55
CA GLY A 143 5.81 -15.66 13.99
C GLY A 143 4.47 -14.99 13.67
N VAL A 144 3.49 -15.84 13.36
CA VAL A 144 2.09 -15.40 13.21
C VAL A 144 1.47 -15.09 14.57
N THR A 145 1.75 -15.93 15.58
CA THR A 145 1.24 -15.79 16.95
C THR A 145 2.40 -15.77 17.95
N ALA A 146 2.22 -15.07 19.06
CA ALA A 146 3.24 -14.98 20.09
C ALA A 146 3.41 -16.28 20.91
N ASP A 147 2.36 -17.09 20.99
CA ASP A 147 2.26 -18.27 21.85
C ASP A 147 2.15 -19.60 21.07
N GLY A 148 2.19 -19.55 19.75
CA GLY A 148 2.04 -20.73 18.89
C GLY A 148 0.61 -21.30 18.84
N ASP A 149 -0.38 -20.55 19.28
CA ASP A 149 -1.80 -20.95 19.27
C ASP A 149 -2.31 -21.16 17.84
N LYS A 150 -2.63 -22.41 17.52
CA LYS A 150 -3.10 -22.81 16.17
C LYS A 150 -4.46 -22.24 15.79
N ALA A 151 -5.32 -21.96 16.76
CA ALA A 151 -6.62 -21.34 16.49
C ALA A 151 -6.47 -19.86 16.11
N LYS A 152 -5.60 -19.13 16.81
CA LYS A 152 -5.24 -17.76 16.47
C LYS A 152 -4.52 -17.69 15.12
N GLU A 153 -3.59 -18.60 14.88
CA GLU A 153 -2.89 -18.71 13.60
C GLU A 153 -3.88 -18.91 12.44
N ALA A 154 -4.78 -19.89 12.56
CA ALA A 154 -5.83 -20.13 11.55
C ALA A 154 -6.78 -18.94 11.38
N HIS A 155 -7.05 -18.18 12.44
CA HIS A 155 -7.81 -16.93 12.37
C HIS A 155 -7.03 -15.87 11.58
N ALA A 156 -5.75 -15.67 11.88
CA ALA A 156 -4.89 -14.69 11.21
C ALA A 156 -4.80 -14.94 9.70
N TYR A 157 -4.63 -16.20 9.28
CA TYR A 157 -4.67 -16.56 7.86
C TYR A 157 -6.01 -16.22 7.19
N ARG A 158 -7.14 -16.46 7.86
CA ARG A 158 -8.46 -16.05 7.32
C ARG A 158 -8.58 -14.53 7.18
N MET A 159 -8.05 -13.77 8.13
CA MET A 159 -8.06 -12.29 8.06
C MET A 159 -7.14 -11.78 6.95
N ALA A 160 -5.97 -12.38 6.78
CA ALA A 160 -5.07 -12.06 5.66
C ALA A 160 -5.74 -12.34 4.29
N MET A 161 -6.44 -13.47 4.15
CA MET A 161 -7.21 -13.74 2.93
C MET A 161 -8.32 -12.71 2.69
N LEU A 162 -9.02 -12.23 3.72
CA LEU A 162 -10.03 -11.19 3.57
C LEU A 162 -9.42 -9.85 3.17
N LEU A 163 -8.23 -9.51 3.66
CA LEU A 163 -7.48 -8.34 3.22
C LEU A 163 -7.17 -8.43 1.73
N GLU A 164 -6.68 -9.58 1.26
CA GLU A 164 -6.43 -9.78 -0.16
C GLU A 164 -7.71 -9.76 -1.00
N VAL A 165 -8.83 -10.30 -0.51
CA VAL A 165 -10.11 -10.18 -1.20
C VAL A 165 -10.48 -8.71 -1.43
N ILE A 166 -10.33 -7.84 -0.42
CA ILE A 166 -10.54 -6.41 -0.59
C ILE A 166 -9.54 -5.83 -1.59
N ASN A 167 -8.25 -6.12 -1.43
CA ASN A 167 -7.19 -5.64 -2.31
C ASN A 167 -7.48 -5.92 -3.80
N PHE A 168 -7.98 -7.12 -4.11
CA PHE A 168 -8.26 -7.55 -5.48
C PHE A 168 -9.65 -7.19 -6.02
N THR A 169 -10.61 -6.81 -5.19
CA THR A 169 -12.01 -6.62 -5.62
C THR A 169 -12.49 -5.18 -5.62
N ILE A 170 -11.79 -4.27 -4.93
CA ILE A 170 -12.11 -2.83 -4.99
C ILE A 170 -11.50 -2.19 -6.24
N PRO A 171 -12.05 -1.05 -6.71
CA PRO A 171 -11.47 -0.34 -7.84
C PRO A 171 -10.01 0.05 -7.59
N GLY A 172 -9.11 -0.31 -8.53
CA GLY A 172 -7.69 -0.01 -8.41
C GLY A 172 -6.81 -1.11 -9.01
N VAL A 173 -5.50 -0.98 -8.78
CA VAL A 173 -4.51 -2.01 -9.13
C VAL A 173 -4.06 -2.70 -7.85
N PRO A 174 -4.31 -3.99 -7.67
CA PRO A 174 -3.83 -4.72 -6.51
C PRO A 174 -2.30 -4.82 -6.53
N CYS A 175 -1.70 -4.49 -5.39
CA CYS A 175 -0.26 -4.63 -5.17
C CYS A 175 -0.07 -5.50 -3.92
N VAL A 176 0.33 -6.75 -4.14
CA VAL A 176 0.63 -7.69 -3.07
C VAL A 176 2.08 -7.51 -2.66
N TYR A 177 2.33 -7.25 -1.38
CA TYR A 177 3.70 -7.23 -0.88
C TYR A 177 4.23 -8.66 -0.86
N GLN A 178 5.44 -8.85 -1.40
CA GLN A 178 6.06 -10.19 -1.52
C GLN A 178 5.97 -10.96 -0.21
N GLY A 179 5.48 -12.20 -0.28
CA GLY A 179 5.28 -13.07 0.88
C GLY A 179 3.89 -12.99 1.50
N ASP A 180 3.11 -11.90 1.30
CA ASP A 180 1.75 -11.80 1.84
C ASP A 180 0.82 -12.87 1.23
N GLU A 181 1.10 -13.28 -0.03
CA GLU A 181 0.34 -14.31 -0.76
C GLU A 181 0.36 -15.70 -0.10
N TYR A 182 1.33 -15.97 0.75
CA TYR A 182 1.39 -17.21 1.55
C TYR A 182 1.57 -16.95 3.05
N GLY A 183 1.42 -15.68 3.48
CA GLY A 183 1.35 -15.33 4.89
C GLY A 183 2.71 -15.34 5.60
N VAL A 184 3.74 -14.74 5.00
CA VAL A 184 5.04 -14.52 5.67
C VAL A 184 4.82 -13.62 6.88
N PRO A 185 5.21 -14.06 8.09
CA PRO A 185 5.14 -13.22 9.27
C PRO A 185 6.30 -12.22 9.34
N GLY A 186 6.19 -11.21 10.19
CA GLY A 186 7.25 -10.26 10.45
C GLY A 186 6.76 -9.03 11.21
N ALA A 187 7.64 -8.45 12.01
CA ALA A 187 7.43 -7.14 12.63
C ALA A 187 7.75 -6.03 11.62
N ASN A 188 7.90 -4.79 12.07
CA ASN A 188 8.24 -3.68 11.19
C ASN A 188 9.70 -3.75 10.72
N ASP A 189 10.07 -2.81 9.84
CA ASP A 189 11.42 -2.70 9.28
C ASP A 189 12.54 -2.88 10.34
N PRO A 190 13.52 -3.73 10.07
CA PRO A 190 13.78 -4.51 8.85
C PRO A 190 13.17 -5.92 8.82
N ASP A 191 12.56 -6.40 9.89
CA ASP A 191 12.08 -7.77 10.08
C ASP A 191 11.03 -8.19 9.03
N ASN A 192 10.19 -7.25 8.58
CA ASN A 192 9.19 -7.47 7.52
C ASN A 192 9.78 -7.71 6.11
N ARG A 193 11.09 -7.53 5.94
CA ARG A 193 11.80 -7.70 4.66
C ARG A 193 12.49 -9.05 4.56
N ASP A 194 12.62 -9.75 5.68
CA ASP A 194 13.23 -11.07 5.73
C ASP A 194 12.28 -12.11 5.14
N MET A 195 12.84 -12.98 4.26
CA MET A 195 12.13 -14.07 3.59
C MET A 195 13.05 -15.29 3.46
#